data_3fa10ceea76f178df8a89a7ec81e8e8e
#
_entry.id   3fa10ceea76f178df8a89a7ec81e8e8e
#
_cell.length_a   1.000
_cell.length_b   1.000
_cell.length_c   1.000
_cell.angle_alpha   90.00
_cell.angle_beta   90.00
_cell.angle_gamma   90.00
#
_symmetry.space_group_name_H-M   'P 1'
#
loop_
_entity.id
_entity.type
_entity.pdbx_description
1 polymer ?
#
loop_
_entity_poly.entity_id
_entity_poly.type
_entity_poly.pdbx_seq_one_letter_code
_entity_poly.pdbx_strand_id
1 'polypeptide(L)'
;MQHYSRPIFAVSAILMGLAVSDTVSDSLTQLEESLVPVVLASHDSRVDDMEARAQRPVPTVPLSEAVNTYFGTVAGGGAPSYNEIALEKNVRYFQRSLIELGLSPVLANLFFANGNDGQATVRYLDDNDAQQFKAPEIEELDGAATYGNTKGWFQAVANAKKPCPSFFYFTGHGAYNPENKDNNWMILWEEAFVSVREMASWLDPLPADQPFVTMMAQCYSGSFANLIYENGDPEQPVALQTRCGFFATVASRPSVGCTPAVNEADYKDYSSSFFAGLTGRDRIGNAVASADYNQDSQVSYAEAHAFAKVDEETTDWPISTVEAWLQRQVSNAEAAQILETPIASLGAIARPEQQYVLRSLSAKLAFDTRVSYAENLRSLQPPAAETVKEAYHKRLEMELINVAAEAKLRETNVPEQVAILDKILNCEAGFWQ
;
A
#
# COMPACT_ATOMS: atom_id res chain seq x y z
N MET A 1 40.32 27.61 -25.55
CA MET A 1 40.59 26.24 -26.00
C MET A 1 41.32 25.51 -24.87
N GLN A 2 40.61 24.77 -24.08
CA GLN A 2 41.16 23.75 -23.18
C GLN A 2 40.10 22.67 -23.03
N HIS A 3 40.42 21.48 -23.57
CA HIS A 3 39.65 20.26 -23.46
C HIS A 3 39.81 19.66 -22.07
N TYR A 4 38.70 19.40 -21.35
CA TYR A 4 38.69 18.52 -20.16
C TYR A 4 38.17 17.15 -20.54
N SER A 5 39.05 16.15 -20.53
CA SER A 5 38.73 14.72 -20.67
C SER A 5 38.20 14.18 -19.35
N ARG A 6 37.07 13.47 -19.38
CA ARG A 6 36.53 12.67 -18.23
C ARG A 6 37.18 11.28 -18.24
N PRO A 7 37.58 10.72 -17.10
CA PRO A 7 38.05 9.33 -17.03
C PRO A 7 36.85 8.35 -16.97
N ILE A 8 36.93 7.33 -17.82
CA ILE A 8 36.07 6.13 -17.81
C ILE A 8 36.63 5.18 -16.77
N PHE A 9 35.87 4.82 -15.75
CA PHE A 9 36.20 3.71 -14.86
C PHE A 9 35.67 2.42 -15.43
N ALA A 10 36.56 1.53 -15.88
CA ALA A 10 36.24 0.17 -16.23
C ALA A 10 36.22 -0.70 -14.95
N VAL A 11 35.11 -1.37 -14.67
CA VAL A 11 34.98 -2.37 -13.63
C VAL A 11 35.26 -3.73 -14.28
N SER A 12 36.39 -4.36 -13.90
CA SER A 12 36.73 -5.72 -14.31
C SER A 12 35.91 -6.72 -13.51
N ALA A 13 35.07 -7.49 -14.18
CA ALA A 13 34.42 -8.66 -13.62
C ALA A 13 35.40 -9.85 -13.62
N ILE A 14 35.65 -10.42 -12.44
CA ILE A 14 36.39 -11.70 -12.29
C ILE A 14 35.35 -12.82 -12.41
N LEU A 15 35.38 -13.57 -13.49
CA LEU A 15 34.66 -14.83 -13.69
C LEU A 15 35.33 -15.94 -12.87
N MET A 16 34.69 -16.39 -11.79
CA MET A 16 34.94 -17.72 -11.22
C MET A 16 33.82 -18.65 -11.68
N GLY A 17 34.16 -19.61 -12.53
CA GLY A 17 33.26 -20.66 -12.98
C GLY A 17 32.96 -21.64 -11.85
N LEU A 18 31.67 -21.74 -11.54
CA LEU A 18 31.07 -22.86 -10.80
C LEU A 18 29.97 -23.44 -11.69
N ALA A 19 30.07 -24.74 -11.99
CA ALA A 19 29.06 -25.46 -12.72
C ALA A 19 27.78 -25.52 -11.88
N VAL A 20 26.72 -24.86 -12.35
CA VAL A 20 25.37 -24.91 -11.77
C VAL A 20 24.56 -25.92 -12.58
N SER A 21 23.90 -26.85 -11.90
CA SER A 21 23.07 -27.89 -12.51
C SER A 21 21.83 -27.30 -13.17
N ASP A 22 21.40 -27.88 -14.29
CA ASP A 22 20.33 -27.43 -15.19
C ASP A 22 18.91 -27.27 -14.54
N THR A 23 18.75 -27.62 -13.27
CA THR A 23 17.45 -27.54 -12.57
C THR A 23 17.15 -26.18 -11.94
N VAL A 24 18.09 -25.22 -11.93
CA VAL A 24 17.90 -23.87 -11.39
C VAL A 24 17.52 -22.87 -12.49
N SER A 25 17.80 -23.22 -13.76
CA SER A 25 17.55 -22.34 -14.91
C SER A 25 16.06 -22.11 -15.17
N ASP A 26 15.19 -23.12 -14.94
CA ASP A 26 13.76 -23.01 -15.26
C ASP A 26 12.98 -22.14 -14.27
N SER A 27 13.44 -22.05 -13.00
CA SER A 27 12.78 -21.22 -11.99
C SER A 27 13.07 -19.73 -12.15
N LEU A 28 14.22 -19.36 -12.70
CA LEU A 28 14.58 -17.96 -12.94
C LEU A 28 13.91 -17.40 -14.20
N THR A 29 13.67 -18.25 -15.20
CA THR A 29 12.96 -17.82 -16.44
C THR A 29 11.47 -17.56 -16.19
N GLN A 30 10.85 -18.27 -15.24
CA GLN A 30 9.44 -18.00 -14.87
C GLN A 30 9.27 -16.72 -14.02
N LEU A 31 10.29 -16.28 -13.30
CA LEU A 31 10.26 -15.02 -12.54
C LEU A 31 10.47 -13.78 -13.44
N GLU A 32 11.23 -13.92 -14.53
CA GLU A 32 11.41 -12.83 -15.50
C GLU A 32 10.18 -12.60 -16.40
N GLU A 33 9.37 -13.62 -16.66
CA GLU A 33 8.13 -13.46 -17.43
C GLU A 33 6.98 -12.80 -16.63
N SER A 34 7.06 -12.72 -15.31
CA SER A 34 6.05 -12.02 -14.49
C SER A 34 6.29 -10.52 -14.38
N LEU A 35 7.45 -10.02 -14.76
CA LEU A 35 7.71 -8.59 -14.95
C LEU A 35 7.16 -8.19 -16.32
N VAL A 36 5.85 -7.91 -16.41
CA VAL A 36 5.25 -7.26 -17.59
C VAL A 36 6.08 -6.02 -17.89
N PRO A 37 6.78 -5.94 -19.04
CA PRO A 37 7.40 -4.70 -19.42
C PRO A 37 6.26 -3.70 -19.65
N VAL A 38 6.03 -2.81 -18.68
CA VAL A 38 5.25 -1.60 -18.94
C VAL A 38 6.02 -0.88 -20.04
N VAL A 39 5.58 -1.07 -21.29
CA VAL A 39 6.14 -0.34 -22.42
C VAL A 39 5.95 1.13 -22.12
N LEU A 40 7.02 1.75 -21.67
CA LEU A 40 7.05 3.16 -21.35
C LEU A 40 6.82 3.92 -22.66
N ALA A 41 5.56 4.29 -22.94
CA ALA A 41 5.28 5.33 -23.92
C ALA A 41 6.16 6.55 -23.59
N SER A 42 6.61 7.29 -24.62
CA SER A 42 7.47 8.45 -24.41
C SER A 42 6.80 9.45 -23.47
N HIS A 43 7.57 10.20 -22.69
CA HIS A 43 7.07 11.19 -21.72
C HIS A 43 6.06 12.15 -22.35
N ASP A 44 6.34 12.64 -23.54
CA ASP A 44 5.46 13.58 -24.27
C ASP A 44 4.08 12.99 -24.58
N SER A 45 3.99 11.72 -25.01
CA SER A 45 2.70 11.09 -25.34
C SER A 45 1.83 10.85 -24.09
N ARG A 46 2.41 10.74 -22.91
CA ARG A 46 1.68 10.60 -21.63
C ARG A 46 1.13 11.91 -21.14
N VAL A 47 1.89 13.00 -21.26
CA VAL A 47 1.44 14.34 -20.88
C VAL A 47 0.25 14.76 -21.74
N ASP A 48 0.33 14.57 -23.05
CA ASP A 48 -0.77 14.87 -23.99
C ASP A 48 -2.03 14.05 -23.68
N ASP A 49 -1.88 12.78 -23.32
CA ASP A 49 -3.02 11.90 -22.97
C ASP A 49 -3.63 12.28 -21.61
N MET A 50 -2.82 12.65 -20.62
CA MET A 50 -3.29 13.17 -19.33
C MET A 50 -4.08 14.47 -19.51
N GLU A 51 -3.61 15.41 -20.33
CA GLU A 51 -4.32 16.66 -20.61
C GLU A 51 -5.65 16.41 -21.34
N ALA A 52 -5.66 15.53 -22.34
CA ALA A 52 -6.88 15.14 -23.04
C ALA A 52 -7.92 14.47 -22.13
N ARG A 53 -7.50 13.66 -21.19
CA ARG A 53 -8.38 12.99 -20.21
C ARG A 53 -8.93 13.96 -19.17
N ALA A 54 -8.13 14.94 -18.74
CA ALA A 54 -8.56 15.97 -17.80
C ALA A 54 -9.71 16.83 -18.34
N GLN A 55 -9.87 16.91 -19.67
CA GLN A 55 -10.93 17.68 -20.34
C GLN A 55 -12.21 16.87 -20.59
N ARG A 56 -12.24 15.55 -20.37
CA ARG A 56 -13.45 14.74 -20.52
C ARG A 56 -14.45 15.07 -19.41
N PRO A 57 -15.77 15.04 -19.69
CA PRO A 57 -16.78 15.18 -18.65
C PRO A 57 -16.58 14.12 -17.56
N VAL A 58 -16.59 14.56 -16.32
CA VAL A 58 -16.50 13.66 -15.15
C VAL A 58 -17.89 13.10 -14.87
N PRO A 59 -18.08 11.78 -14.83
CA PRO A 59 -19.37 11.18 -14.51
C PRO A 59 -19.83 11.56 -13.09
N THR A 60 -21.14 11.71 -12.91
CA THR A 60 -21.71 11.87 -11.57
C THR A 60 -21.82 10.49 -10.92
N VAL A 61 -21.16 10.32 -9.78
CA VAL A 61 -21.23 9.10 -8.97
C VAL A 61 -22.26 9.32 -7.86
N PRO A 62 -23.32 8.51 -7.76
CA PRO A 62 -24.28 8.62 -6.68
C PRO A 62 -23.67 8.11 -5.36
N LEU A 63 -23.85 8.88 -4.28
CA LEU A 63 -23.49 8.45 -2.93
C LEU A 63 -24.77 8.17 -2.15
N SER A 64 -24.73 7.12 -1.33
CA SER A 64 -25.82 6.85 -0.40
C SER A 64 -25.76 7.77 0.82
N GLU A 65 -26.85 8.46 1.14
CA GLU A 65 -26.97 9.26 2.36
C GLU A 65 -27.20 8.40 3.63
N ALA A 66 -27.44 7.09 3.45
CA ALA A 66 -27.73 6.16 4.55
C ALA A 66 -26.46 5.56 5.22
N VAL A 67 -25.27 6.06 4.86
CA VAL A 67 -23.97 5.56 5.37
C VAL A 67 -23.40 6.47 6.45
N ASN A 68 -22.50 5.91 7.26
CA ASN A 68 -21.65 6.66 8.18
C ASN A 68 -20.21 6.78 7.66
N THR A 69 -19.85 5.98 6.66
CA THR A 69 -18.59 6.06 5.93
C THR A 69 -18.86 5.91 4.43
N TYR A 70 -18.32 6.80 3.59
CA TYR A 70 -18.33 6.63 2.13
C TYR A 70 -17.23 5.67 1.71
N PHE A 71 -17.61 4.49 1.24
CA PHE A 71 -16.70 3.50 0.72
C PHE A 71 -16.55 3.64 -0.79
N GLY A 72 -15.31 3.74 -1.27
CA GLY A 72 -14.98 3.70 -2.69
C GLY A 72 -13.90 2.67 -2.95
N THR A 73 -14.14 1.79 -3.90
CA THR A 73 -13.13 0.81 -4.35
C THR A 73 -12.88 0.98 -5.83
N VAL A 74 -11.62 1.10 -6.18
CA VAL A 74 -11.14 1.11 -7.57
C VAL A 74 -10.14 -0.02 -7.72
N ALA A 75 -10.41 -0.93 -8.67
CA ALA A 75 -9.63 -2.15 -8.77
C ALA A 75 -9.47 -2.65 -10.20
N GLY A 76 -8.51 -3.56 -10.37
CA GLY A 76 -8.23 -4.21 -11.65
C GLY A 76 -6.97 -3.69 -12.33
N GLY A 77 -6.58 -4.35 -13.41
CA GLY A 77 -5.50 -3.90 -14.29
C GLY A 77 -5.92 -2.80 -15.26
N GLY A 78 -4.94 -2.20 -15.94
CA GLY A 78 -5.18 -1.18 -16.95
C GLY A 78 -5.61 -1.75 -18.32
N ALA A 79 -5.34 -3.04 -18.54
CA ALA A 79 -5.71 -3.77 -19.77
C ALA A 79 -5.91 -5.26 -19.44
N PRO A 80 -6.58 -6.04 -20.33
CA PRO A 80 -6.84 -7.47 -20.06
C PRO A 80 -5.58 -8.31 -19.80
N SER A 81 -4.44 -7.96 -20.41
CA SER A 81 -3.18 -8.70 -20.26
C SER A 81 -2.60 -8.71 -18.86
N TYR A 82 -2.98 -7.75 -18.02
CA TYR A 82 -2.58 -7.61 -16.61
C TYR A 82 -3.76 -7.21 -15.71
N ASN A 83 -4.93 -7.80 -15.96
CA ASN A 83 -6.11 -7.72 -15.09
C ASN A 83 -6.34 -9.10 -14.44
N GLU A 84 -5.51 -9.44 -13.48
CA GLU A 84 -5.46 -10.74 -12.84
C GLU A 84 -6.69 -11.00 -11.97
N ILE A 85 -7.12 -12.26 -11.91
CA ILE A 85 -8.26 -12.71 -11.09
C ILE A 85 -8.08 -12.41 -9.59
N ALA A 86 -6.85 -12.28 -9.11
CA ALA A 86 -6.59 -11.89 -7.73
C ALA A 86 -7.17 -10.50 -7.41
N LEU A 87 -7.14 -9.57 -8.36
CA LEU A 87 -7.70 -8.23 -8.20
C LEU A 87 -9.22 -8.25 -8.06
N GLU A 88 -9.92 -9.07 -8.86
CA GLU A 88 -11.36 -9.33 -8.70
C GLU A 88 -11.67 -9.93 -7.33
N LYS A 89 -10.89 -10.92 -6.92
CA LYS A 89 -11.07 -11.61 -5.64
C LYS A 89 -10.77 -10.69 -4.45
N ASN A 90 -9.89 -9.71 -4.60
CA ASN A 90 -9.65 -8.68 -3.59
C ASN A 90 -10.90 -7.80 -3.39
N VAL A 91 -11.59 -7.39 -4.46
CA VAL A 91 -12.85 -6.65 -4.34
C VAL A 91 -13.92 -7.48 -3.65
N ARG A 92 -14.06 -8.76 -4.02
CA ARG A 92 -15.01 -9.67 -3.37
C ARG A 92 -14.67 -9.93 -1.89
N TYR A 93 -13.39 -9.94 -1.53
CA TYR A 93 -12.98 -10.03 -0.14
C TYR A 93 -13.29 -8.75 0.63
N PHE A 94 -13.10 -7.58 0.04
CA PHE A 94 -13.53 -6.31 0.61
C PHE A 94 -15.05 -6.31 0.88
N GLN A 95 -15.88 -6.78 -0.08
CA GLN A 95 -17.33 -6.92 0.13
C GLN A 95 -17.67 -7.86 1.30
N ARG A 96 -17.00 -9.02 1.38
CA ARG A 96 -17.16 -9.94 2.54
C ARG A 96 -16.75 -9.26 3.85
N SER A 97 -15.70 -8.47 3.83
CA SER A 97 -15.20 -7.74 5.02
C SER A 97 -16.22 -6.71 5.51
N LEU A 98 -16.92 -6.02 4.62
CA LEU A 98 -18.05 -5.15 5.01
C LEU A 98 -19.15 -5.95 5.70
N ILE A 99 -19.53 -7.10 5.16
CA ILE A 99 -20.58 -7.97 5.72
C ILE A 99 -20.19 -8.48 7.12
N GLU A 100 -18.94 -8.91 7.30
CA GLU A 100 -18.45 -9.39 8.61
C GLU A 100 -18.55 -8.32 9.72
N LEU A 101 -18.41 -7.05 9.34
CA LEU A 101 -18.57 -5.92 10.26
C LEU A 101 -20.00 -5.36 10.32
N GLY A 102 -20.98 -6.06 9.72
CA GLY A 102 -22.39 -5.67 9.73
C GLY A 102 -22.71 -4.48 8.81
N LEU A 103 -21.83 -4.16 7.87
CA LEU A 103 -22.01 -3.10 6.88
C LEU A 103 -22.54 -3.67 5.57
N SER A 104 -23.26 -2.85 4.80
CA SER A 104 -23.85 -3.26 3.53
C SER A 104 -22.92 -2.96 2.36
N PRO A 105 -22.44 -3.95 1.60
CA PRO A 105 -21.60 -3.72 0.41
C PRO A 105 -22.34 -2.97 -0.71
N VAL A 106 -23.70 -3.04 -0.75
CA VAL A 106 -24.53 -2.29 -1.72
C VAL A 106 -24.39 -0.77 -1.57
N LEU A 107 -23.94 -0.29 -0.40
CA LEU A 107 -23.74 1.13 -0.13
C LEU A 107 -22.31 1.61 -0.46
N ALA A 108 -21.42 0.71 -0.85
CA ALA A 108 -20.09 1.04 -1.33
C ALA A 108 -20.11 1.28 -2.85
N ASN A 109 -19.31 2.22 -3.35
CA ASN A 109 -19.11 2.40 -4.78
C ASN A 109 -17.94 1.52 -5.24
N LEU A 110 -18.20 0.63 -6.20
CA LEU A 110 -17.26 -0.37 -6.72
C LEU A 110 -16.98 -0.16 -8.20
N PHE A 111 -15.74 0.09 -8.55
CA PHE A 111 -15.27 0.23 -9.93
C PHE A 111 -14.19 -0.81 -10.19
N PHE A 112 -14.36 -1.60 -11.25
CA PHE A 112 -13.42 -2.67 -11.58
C PHE A 112 -13.16 -2.75 -13.08
N ALA A 113 -11.88 -2.73 -13.48
CA ALA A 113 -11.42 -2.95 -14.87
C ALA A 113 -12.39 -2.30 -15.91
N ASN A 114 -12.91 -3.09 -16.87
CA ASN A 114 -13.88 -2.64 -17.90
C ASN A 114 -15.32 -2.46 -17.40
N GLY A 115 -15.60 -2.71 -16.12
CA GLY A 115 -16.95 -2.61 -15.58
C GLY A 115 -17.88 -3.73 -16.06
N ASN A 116 -19.15 -3.36 -16.31
CA ASN A 116 -20.23 -4.28 -16.67
C ASN A 116 -20.46 -4.38 -18.19
N ASP A 117 -19.45 -4.18 -19.04
CA ASP A 117 -19.59 -4.23 -20.49
C ASP A 117 -19.70 -5.65 -21.06
N GLY A 118 -19.52 -6.67 -20.24
CA GLY A 118 -19.63 -8.10 -20.57
C GLY A 118 -18.42 -8.68 -21.31
N GLN A 119 -17.37 -7.90 -21.54
CA GLN A 119 -16.16 -8.41 -22.17
C GLN A 119 -15.33 -9.26 -21.20
N ALA A 120 -14.70 -10.32 -21.73
CA ALA A 120 -13.83 -11.21 -20.97
C ALA A 120 -12.44 -10.56 -20.81
N THR A 121 -12.21 -9.89 -19.67
CA THR A 121 -11.00 -9.13 -19.39
C THR A 121 -10.23 -9.63 -18.17
N VAL A 122 -10.88 -10.43 -17.30
CA VAL A 122 -10.23 -10.98 -16.10
C VAL A 122 -9.39 -12.19 -16.49
N ARG A 123 -8.07 -12.07 -16.36
CA ARG A 123 -7.07 -13.08 -16.67
C ARG A 123 -6.93 -14.09 -15.53
N TYR A 124 -6.98 -15.37 -15.84
CA TYR A 124 -6.76 -16.45 -14.87
C TYR A 124 -6.06 -17.66 -15.51
N LEU A 125 -5.54 -18.56 -14.66
CA LEU A 125 -5.02 -19.87 -15.07
C LEU A 125 -6.09 -20.93 -14.85
N ASP A 126 -6.30 -21.79 -15.86
CA ASP A 126 -7.16 -22.96 -15.72
C ASP A 126 -6.41 -24.14 -15.05
N ASP A 127 -7.09 -25.29 -14.89
CA ASP A 127 -6.52 -26.49 -14.25
C ASP A 127 -5.29 -27.07 -14.98
N ASN A 128 -4.96 -26.61 -16.16
CA ASN A 128 -3.79 -27.00 -16.95
C ASN A 128 -2.73 -25.89 -17.00
N ASP A 129 -2.81 -24.88 -16.11
CA ASP A 129 -1.97 -23.68 -16.11
C ASP A 129 -2.03 -22.86 -17.41
N ALA A 130 -3.08 -23.06 -18.22
CA ALA A 130 -3.28 -22.28 -19.44
C ALA A 130 -4.00 -20.96 -19.12
N GLN A 131 -3.48 -19.88 -19.70
CA GLN A 131 -4.08 -18.55 -19.54
C GLN A 131 -5.44 -18.47 -20.22
N GLN A 132 -6.45 -18.04 -19.46
CA GLN A 132 -7.83 -17.84 -19.88
C GLN A 132 -8.32 -16.44 -19.48
N PHE A 133 -9.47 -16.05 -20.06
CA PHE A 133 -10.14 -14.81 -19.75
C PHE A 133 -11.62 -15.03 -19.48
N LYS A 134 -12.18 -14.32 -18.50
CA LYS A 134 -13.61 -14.29 -18.20
C LYS A 134 -14.09 -12.84 -18.00
N ALA A 135 -15.40 -12.64 -18.07
CA ALA A 135 -15.99 -11.37 -17.64
C ALA A 135 -15.87 -11.20 -16.11
N PRO A 136 -15.81 -9.95 -15.59
CA PRO A 136 -15.86 -9.71 -14.15
C PRO A 136 -17.09 -10.33 -13.48
N GLU A 137 -16.91 -10.95 -12.32
CA GLU A 137 -17.98 -11.56 -11.51
C GLU A 137 -18.06 -10.90 -10.13
N ILE A 138 -18.23 -9.57 -10.11
CA ILE A 138 -18.38 -8.76 -8.89
C ILE A 138 -19.84 -8.35 -8.79
N GLU A 139 -20.48 -8.69 -7.67
CA GLU A 139 -21.83 -8.22 -7.36
C GLU A 139 -21.82 -6.72 -7.07
N GLU A 140 -22.92 -6.02 -7.42
CA GLU A 140 -23.11 -4.59 -7.16
C GLU A 140 -21.99 -3.70 -7.73
N LEU A 141 -21.42 -4.07 -8.91
CA LEU A 141 -20.39 -3.30 -9.59
C LEU A 141 -21.01 -2.05 -10.24
N ASP A 142 -20.55 -0.84 -9.85
CA ASP A 142 -21.05 0.44 -10.38
C ASP A 142 -20.55 0.75 -11.77
N GLY A 143 -19.36 0.28 -12.14
CA GLY A 143 -18.81 0.52 -13.47
C GLY A 143 -17.33 0.22 -13.61
N ALA A 144 -16.75 0.73 -14.68
CA ALA A 144 -15.34 0.56 -15.00
C ALA A 144 -14.43 1.40 -14.10
N ALA A 145 -13.23 0.89 -13.79
CA ALA A 145 -12.19 1.58 -13.04
C ALA A 145 -11.46 2.62 -13.89
N THR A 146 -12.20 3.48 -14.58
CA THR A 146 -11.65 4.53 -15.44
C THR A 146 -11.24 5.76 -14.64
N TYR A 147 -10.40 6.60 -15.24
CA TYR A 147 -10.04 7.91 -14.71
C TYR A 147 -11.28 8.75 -14.36
N GLY A 148 -12.26 8.79 -15.27
CA GLY A 148 -13.49 9.56 -15.09
C GLY A 148 -14.31 9.11 -13.88
N ASN A 149 -14.58 7.81 -13.75
CA ASN A 149 -15.34 7.25 -12.62
C ASN A 149 -14.60 7.42 -11.30
N THR A 150 -13.28 7.20 -11.30
CA THR A 150 -12.45 7.41 -10.11
C THR A 150 -12.53 8.86 -9.63
N LYS A 151 -12.23 9.82 -10.51
CA LYS A 151 -12.33 11.25 -10.21
C LYS A 151 -13.73 11.65 -9.79
N GLY A 152 -14.76 11.07 -10.45
CA GLY A 152 -16.18 11.31 -10.14
C GLY A 152 -16.54 10.94 -8.71
N TRP A 153 -16.00 9.82 -8.19
CA TRP A 153 -16.19 9.42 -6.81
C TRP A 153 -15.58 10.45 -5.84
N PHE A 154 -14.35 10.89 -6.05
CA PHE A 154 -13.73 11.92 -5.20
C PHE A 154 -14.52 13.23 -5.22
N GLN A 155 -15.01 13.64 -6.38
CA GLN A 155 -15.86 14.83 -6.50
C GLN A 155 -17.21 14.67 -5.79
N ALA A 156 -17.81 13.48 -5.86
CA ALA A 156 -19.06 13.18 -5.17
C ALA A 156 -18.87 13.27 -3.65
N VAL A 157 -17.78 12.68 -3.11
CA VAL A 157 -17.45 12.74 -1.68
C VAL A 157 -17.20 14.18 -1.23
N ALA A 158 -16.43 14.97 -2.01
CA ALA A 158 -16.17 16.38 -1.69
C ALA A 158 -17.43 17.26 -1.71
N ASN A 159 -18.45 16.88 -2.51
CA ASN A 159 -19.70 17.63 -2.61
C ASN A 159 -20.87 16.96 -1.84
N ALA A 160 -20.57 15.98 -0.99
CA ALA A 160 -21.59 15.25 -0.26
C ALA A 160 -22.36 16.16 0.69
N LYS A 161 -23.70 16.03 0.72
CA LYS A 161 -24.55 16.81 1.62
C LYS A 161 -24.37 16.44 3.08
N LYS A 162 -24.05 15.19 3.36
CA LYS A 162 -23.74 14.67 4.69
C LYS A 162 -22.23 14.47 4.78
N PRO A 163 -21.48 15.33 5.46
CA PRO A 163 -20.06 15.08 5.69
C PRO A 163 -19.91 13.87 6.61
N CYS A 164 -19.19 12.85 6.15
CA CYS A 164 -18.80 11.70 6.94
C CYS A 164 -17.45 11.18 6.45
N PRO A 165 -16.73 10.39 7.26
CA PRO A 165 -15.48 9.78 6.85
C PRO A 165 -15.59 9.07 5.51
N SER A 166 -14.51 9.01 4.77
CA SER A 166 -14.43 8.23 3.54
C SER A 166 -13.26 7.24 3.59
N PHE A 167 -13.47 6.05 3.07
CA PHE A 167 -12.46 5.00 2.94
C PHE A 167 -12.33 4.62 1.48
N PHE A 168 -11.13 4.84 0.94
CA PHE A 168 -10.80 4.53 -0.45
C PHE A 168 -9.87 3.32 -0.51
N TYR A 169 -10.32 2.26 -1.17
CA TYR A 169 -9.52 1.06 -1.41
C TYR A 169 -9.07 0.99 -2.87
N PHE A 170 -7.77 0.86 -3.08
CA PHE A 170 -7.21 0.59 -4.39
C PHE A 170 -6.45 -0.73 -4.40
N THR A 171 -6.81 -1.64 -5.33
CA THR A 171 -6.08 -2.88 -5.60
C THR A 171 -5.90 -3.07 -7.10
N GLY A 172 -4.65 -3.00 -7.54
CA GLY A 172 -4.30 -3.00 -8.95
C GLY A 172 -2.80 -2.82 -9.15
N HIS A 173 -2.43 -2.23 -10.26
CA HIS A 173 -1.03 -1.98 -10.59
C HIS A 173 -0.60 -0.55 -10.26
N GLY A 174 0.68 -0.40 -9.94
CA GLY A 174 1.33 0.89 -9.75
C GLY A 174 2.58 1.01 -10.61
N ALA A 175 2.92 2.22 -11.00
CA ALA A 175 4.10 2.51 -11.80
C ALA A 175 5.06 3.44 -11.04
N TYR A 176 6.35 3.15 -11.19
CA TYR A 176 7.42 3.98 -10.64
C TYR A 176 7.64 5.23 -11.50
N ASN A 177 7.78 6.38 -10.86
CA ASN A 177 8.16 7.62 -11.49
C ASN A 177 9.67 7.84 -11.36
N PRO A 178 10.45 7.64 -12.43
CA PRO A 178 11.92 7.75 -12.36
C PRO A 178 12.40 9.18 -12.10
N GLU A 179 11.59 10.18 -12.40
CA GLU A 179 11.92 11.60 -12.18
C GLU A 179 11.62 12.05 -10.76
N ASN A 180 10.58 11.45 -10.14
CA ASN A 180 10.16 11.79 -8.78
C ASN A 180 9.47 10.62 -8.08
N LYS A 181 10.24 9.83 -7.32
CA LYS A 181 9.73 8.70 -6.54
C LYS A 181 8.65 9.05 -5.51
N ASP A 182 8.54 10.33 -5.13
CA ASP A 182 7.51 10.83 -4.22
C ASP A 182 6.17 11.10 -4.94
N ASN A 183 6.13 10.94 -6.27
CA ASN A 183 4.97 11.14 -7.12
C ASN A 183 4.76 9.97 -8.10
N ASN A 184 4.71 8.75 -7.59
CA ASN A 184 4.40 7.55 -8.36
C ASN A 184 2.94 7.53 -8.83
N TRP A 185 2.55 6.51 -9.58
CA TRP A 185 1.22 6.40 -10.18
C TRP A 185 0.48 5.13 -9.74
N MET A 186 -0.84 5.22 -9.58
CA MET A 186 -1.75 4.08 -9.72
C MET A 186 -2.20 3.99 -11.18
N ILE A 187 -2.41 2.75 -11.67
CA ILE A 187 -2.81 2.47 -13.05
C ILE A 187 -4.29 2.06 -13.04
N LEU A 188 -5.09 2.77 -13.82
CA LEU A 188 -6.51 2.54 -14.00
C LEU A 188 -6.79 1.87 -15.34
N TRP A 189 -8.02 1.40 -15.53
CA TRP A 189 -8.48 0.85 -16.82
C TRP A 189 -8.24 1.82 -17.97
N GLU A 190 -8.01 1.30 -19.18
CA GLU A 190 -7.55 2.04 -20.37
C GLU A 190 -6.14 2.62 -20.21
N GLU A 191 -5.31 1.99 -19.37
CA GLU A 191 -3.94 2.43 -19.11
C GLU A 191 -3.83 3.90 -18.63
N ALA A 192 -4.87 4.35 -17.92
CA ALA A 192 -4.85 5.68 -17.32
C ALA A 192 -3.99 5.72 -16.06
N PHE A 193 -3.23 6.79 -15.87
CA PHE A 193 -2.35 6.99 -14.72
C PHE A 193 -2.89 8.11 -13.84
N VAL A 194 -2.86 7.90 -12.52
CA VAL A 194 -3.16 8.95 -11.54
C VAL A 194 -1.99 9.04 -10.59
N SER A 195 -1.37 10.20 -10.53
CA SER A 195 -0.23 10.46 -9.66
C SER A 195 -0.67 10.82 -8.24
N VAL A 196 0.28 10.77 -7.29
CA VAL A 196 0.07 11.27 -5.92
C VAL A 196 -0.43 12.71 -5.92
N ARG A 197 0.23 13.59 -6.68
CA ARG A 197 -0.14 15.03 -6.77
C ARG A 197 -1.53 15.23 -7.34
N GLU A 198 -1.88 14.47 -8.33
CA GLU A 198 -3.21 14.53 -8.93
C GLU A 198 -4.29 14.08 -7.94
N MET A 199 -4.09 12.93 -7.29
CA MET A 199 -5.02 12.45 -6.26
C MET A 199 -5.12 13.44 -5.09
N ALA A 200 -4.01 14.05 -4.66
CA ALA A 200 -4.02 15.09 -3.63
C ALA A 200 -4.91 16.27 -4.03
N SER A 201 -4.85 16.70 -5.29
CA SER A 201 -5.71 17.80 -5.80
C SER A 201 -7.20 17.47 -5.78
N TRP A 202 -7.57 16.19 -5.87
CA TRP A 202 -8.97 15.75 -5.73
C TRP A 202 -9.45 15.76 -4.27
N LEU A 203 -8.51 15.71 -3.32
CA LEU A 203 -8.77 15.74 -1.88
C LEU A 203 -8.81 17.17 -1.32
N ASP A 204 -8.25 18.16 -2.01
CA ASP A 204 -8.20 19.55 -1.55
C ASP A 204 -9.59 20.17 -1.29
N PRO A 205 -10.65 19.84 -2.07
CA PRO A 205 -11.99 20.35 -1.82
C PRO A 205 -12.70 19.72 -0.61
N LEU A 206 -12.17 18.64 0.01
CA LEU A 206 -12.79 18.01 1.16
C LEU A 206 -12.88 18.96 2.36
N PRO A 207 -13.95 18.92 3.15
CA PRO A 207 -13.99 19.59 4.45
C PRO A 207 -12.84 19.13 5.36
N ALA A 208 -12.23 20.05 6.11
CA ALA A 208 -11.05 19.76 6.94
C ALA A 208 -11.34 18.73 8.05
N ASP A 209 -12.58 18.68 8.51
CA ASP A 209 -13.10 17.78 9.56
C ASP A 209 -13.68 16.46 9.01
N GLN A 210 -13.64 16.25 7.69
CA GLN A 210 -14.04 14.99 7.05
C GLN A 210 -12.79 14.12 6.80
N PRO A 211 -12.55 13.08 7.62
CA PRO A 211 -11.38 12.23 7.42
C PRO A 211 -11.45 11.46 6.10
N PHE A 212 -10.36 11.46 5.37
CA PHE A 212 -10.12 10.61 4.23
C PHE A 212 -9.06 9.56 4.58
N VAL A 213 -9.44 8.30 4.49
CA VAL A 213 -8.56 7.15 4.74
C VAL A 213 -8.40 6.37 3.45
N THR A 214 -7.19 5.96 3.13
CA THR A 214 -6.97 5.07 1.98
C THR A 214 -6.18 3.82 2.36
N MET A 215 -6.50 2.71 1.71
CA MET A 215 -5.67 1.51 1.69
C MET A 215 -5.31 1.20 0.24
N MET A 216 -4.02 1.12 -0.06
CA MET A 216 -3.54 0.98 -1.43
C MET A 216 -2.59 -0.21 -1.55
N ALA A 217 -3.00 -1.21 -2.34
CA ALA A 217 -2.30 -2.48 -2.50
C ALA A 217 -1.73 -2.62 -3.92
N GLN A 218 -0.83 -1.72 -4.30
CA GLN A 218 -0.10 -1.77 -5.56
C GLN A 218 1.39 -1.51 -5.36
N CYS A 219 2.17 -1.79 -6.41
CA CYS A 219 3.58 -1.43 -6.49
C CYS A 219 3.79 0.07 -6.20
N TYR A 220 4.85 0.40 -5.45
CA TYR A 220 5.25 1.78 -5.15
C TYR A 220 4.21 2.62 -4.40
N SER A 221 3.24 1.95 -3.75
CA SER A 221 2.09 2.58 -3.08
C SER A 221 2.49 3.55 -1.97
N GLY A 222 3.61 3.34 -1.29
CA GLY A 222 4.08 4.18 -0.20
C GLY A 222 4.33 5.64 -0.56
N SER A 223 4.47 5.99 -1.85
CA SER A 223 4.52 7.39 -2.27
C SER A 223 3.20 8.14 -2.00
N PHE A 224 2.07 7.41 -1.99
CA PHE A 224 0.76 7.98 -1.68
C PHE A 224 0.61 8.40 -0.21
N ALA A 225 1.56 8.06 0.67
CA ALA A 225 1.65 8.67 2.00
C ALA A 225 1.81 10.20 1.93
N ASN A 226 2.34 10.72 0.82
CA ASN A 226 2.48 12.15 0.58
C ASN A 226 1.14 12.88 0.33
N LEU A 227 0.00 12.17 0.24
CA LEU A 227 -1.33 12.79 0.17
C LEU A 227 -1.64 13.71 1.35
N ILE A 228 -0.93 13.59 2.48
CA ILE A 228 -1.10 14.49 3.64
C ILE A 228 -0.58 15.91 3.39
N TYR A 229 0.32 16.10 2.44
CA TYR A 229 0.90 17.40 2.14
C TYR A 229 0.07 18.20 1.12
N GLU A 230 0.16 19.51 1.16
CA GLU A 230 -0.40 20.38 0.12
C GLU A 230 0.16 19.97 -1.25
N ASN A 231 -0.73 19.81 -2.23
CA ASN A 231 -0.39 19.35 -3.57
C ASN A 231 0.27 17.95 -3.62
N GLY A 232 0.20 17.14 -2.56
CA GLY A 232 0.89 15.86 -2.49
C GLY A 232 2.43 15.97 -2.55
N ASP A 233 2.97 17.11 -2.16
CA ASP A 233 4.40 17.42 -2.24
C ASP A 233 5.01 17.48 -0.84
N PRO A 234 5.91 16.54 -0.48
CA PRO A 234 6.48 16.49 0.87
C PRO A 234 7.38 17.67 1.23
N GLU A 235 7.70 18.54 0.28
CA GLU A 235 8.39 19.81 0.51
C GLU A 235 7.42 20.95 0.91
N GLN A 236 6.10 20.69 0.85
CA GLN A 236 5.05 21.62 1.26
C GLN A 236 4.54 21.30 2.67
N PRO A 237 3.83 22.23 3.32
CA PRO A 237 3.17 21.98 4.60
C PRO A 237 2.17 20.82 4.53
N VAL A 238 1.86 20.24 5.69
CA VAL A 238 0.74 19.28 5.80
C VAL A 238 -0.58 20.02 5.55
N ALA A 239 -1.41 19.49 4.66
CA ALA A 239 -2.69 20.06 4.26
C ALA A 239 -3.66 20.20 5.45
N LEU A 240 -4.62 21.12 5.31
CA LEU A 240 -5.65 21.33 6.34
C LEU A 240 -6.57 20.11 6.51
N GLN A 241 -6.89 19.44 5.41
CA GLN A 241 -7.75 18.26 5.40
C GLN A 241 -7.11 17.11 6.20
N THR A 242 -7.96 16.30 6.85
CA THR A 242 -7.51 15.11 7.55
C THR A 242 -7.40 13.96 6.56
N ARG A 243 -6.16 13.53 6.27
CA ARG A 243 -5.84 12.48 5.29
C ARG A 243 -4.85 11.50 5.91
N CYS A 244 -5.10 10.21 5.74
CA CYS A 244 -4.15 9.17 6.11
C CYS A 244 -4.31 7.94 5.22
N GLY A 245 -3.38 7.01 5.32
CA GLY A 245 -3.47 5.79 4.50
C GLY A 245 -2.48 4.72 4.91
N PHE A 246 -2.70 3.55 4.32
CA PHE A 246 -1.97 2.31 4.56
C PHE A 246 -1.57 1.72 3.22
N PHE A 247 -0.32 1.39 3.06
CA PHE A 247 0.29 1.07 1.78
C PHE A 247 1.01 -0.27 1.85
N ALA A 248 0.80 -1.11 0.84
CA ALA A 248 1.40 -2.45 0.80
C ALA A 248 2.92 -2.42 0.85
N THR A 249 3.55 -1.40 0.28
CA THR A 249 5.01 -1.29 0.27
C THR A 249 5.47 0.16 0.23
N VAL A 250 6.75 0.39 0.50
CA VAL A 250 7.36 1.72 0.43
C VAL A 250 7.44 2.26 -1.00
N ALA A 251 7.65 3.58 -1.15
CA ALA A 251 7.66 4.29 -2.44
C ALA A 251 8.68 3.79 -3.47
N SER A 252 9.71 3.07 -3.05
CA SER A 252 10.80 2.63 -3.92
C SER A 252 10.72 1.15 -4.33
N ARG A 253 9.69 0.41 -3.94
CA ARG A 253 9.61 -1.04 -4.17
C ARG A 253 8.32 -1.45 -4.90
N PRO A 254 8.40 -2.50 -5.75
CA PRO A 254 7.20 -3.20 -6.19
C PRO A 254 6.54 -3.92 -5.01
N SER A 255 5.26 -4.25 -5.15
CA SER A 255 4.48 -5.06 -4.24
C SER A 255 4.05 -6.35 -4.92
N VAL A 256 3.79 -7.40 -4.14
CA VAL A 256 3.24 -8.66 -4.62
C VAL A 256 1.71 -8.68 -4.50
N GLY A 257 1.04 -9.65 -5.17
CA GLY A 257 -0.41 -9.87 -5.04
C GLY A 257 -1.18 -9.92 -6.36
N CYS A 258 -0.61 -9.45 -7.46
CA CYS A 258 -1.21 -9.57 -8.78
C CYS A 258 -0.91 -10.96 -9.35
N THR A 259 -1.79 -11.94 -9.13
CA THR A 259 -1.60 -13.32 -9.61
C THR A 259 -2.80 -13.79 -10.42
N PRO A 260 -2.60 -14.52 -11.54
CA PRO A 260 -3.67 -15.18 -12.27
C PRO A 260 -4.09 -16.52 -11.66
N ALA A 261 -3.46 -17.00 -10.59
CA ALA A 261 -3.84 -18.21 -9.87
C ALA A 261 -5.21 -18.04 -9.22
N VAL A 262 -6.06 -19.09 -9.31
CA VAL A 262 -7.47 -19.00 -8.89
C VAL A 262 -7.71 -19.33 -7.41
N ASN A 263 -6.76 -19.96 -6.73
CA ASN A 263 -6.96 -20.42 -5.35
C ASN A 263 -6.73 -19.28 -4.35
N GLU A 264 -7.79 -18.69 -3.81
CA GLU A 264 -7.71 -17.60 -2.83
C GLU A 264 -6.95 -17.98 -1.54
N ALA A 265 -6.93 -19.26 -1.16
CA ALA A 265 -6.24 -19.70 0.05
C ALA A 265 -4.71 -19.45 -0.01
N ASP A 266 -4.17 -19.35 -1.21
CA ASP A 266 -2.74 -19.14 -1.44
C ASP A 266 -2.34 -17.65 -1.50
N TYR A 267 -3.31 -16.74 -1.47
CA TYR A 267 -3.00 -15.30 -1.54
C TYR A 267 -2.47 -14.81 -0.19
N LYS A 268 -1.29 -14.20 -0.23
CA LYS A 268 -0.56 -13.71 0.94
C LYS A 268 -0.27 -12.19 0.85
N ASP A 269 -0.97 -11.49 -0.04
CA ASP A 269 -0.81 -10.07 -0.29
C ASP A 269 -1.27 -9.20 0.89
N TYR A 270 -0.91 -7.94 0.86
CA TYR A 270 -1.24 -6.97 1.90
C TYR A 270 -2.75 -6.86 2.16
N SER A 271 -3.59 -6.87 1.09
CA SER A 271 -5.04 -6.83 1.23
C SER A 271 -5.56 -8.03 2.04
N SER A 272 -4.97 -9.23 1.83
CA SER A 272 -5.33 -10.44 2.56
C SER A 272 -5.14 -10.27 4.06
N SER A 273 -3.97 -9.78 4.48
CA SER A 273 -3.62 -9.63 5.88
C SER A 273 -4.29 -8.40 6.52
N PHE A 274 -4.43 -7.28 5.80
CA PHE A 274 -5.09 -6.09 6.33
C PHE A 274 -6.56 -6.34 6.66
N PHE A 275 -7.32 -6.92 5.73
CA PHE A 275 -8.73 -7.23 5.97
C PHE A 275 -8.92 -8.38 6.97
N ALA A 276 -8.01 -9.36 7.03
CA ALA A 276 -8.04 -10.38 8.07
C ALA A 276 -7.88 -9.76 9.47
N GLY A 277 -6.92 -8.86 9.65
CA GLY A 277 -6.73 -8.12 10.90
C GLY A 277 -7.97 -7.29 11.25
N LEU A 278 -8.53 -6.55 10.28
CA LEU A 278 -9.66 -5.65 10.47
C LEU A 278 -10.94 -6.39 10.88
N THR A 279 -11.18 -7.59 10.30
CA THR A 279 -12.45 -8.33 10.47
C THR A 279 -12.36 -9.52 11.42
N GLY A 280 -11.15 -9.97 11.76
CA GLY A 280 -10.94 -11.21 12.52
C GLY A 280 -11.14 -12.50 11.68
N ARG A 281 -11.22 -12.38 10.34
CA ARG A 281 -11.39 -13.53 9.42
C ARG A 281 -10.49 -13.42 8.20
N ASP A 282 -9.86 -14.54 7.83
CA ASP A 282 -9.10 -14.63 6.60
C ASP A 282 -9.99 -14.68 5.33
N ARG A 283 -9.36 -14.71 4.15
CA ARG A 283 -10.05 -14.72 2.85
C ARG A 283 -11.01 -15.88 2.64
N ILE A 284 -10.77 -17.02 3.29
CA ILE A 284 -11.59 -18.22 3.17
C ILE A 284 -12.52 -18.41 4.38
N GLY A 285 -12.62 -17.40 5.25
CA GLY A 285 -13.58 -17.34 6.35
C GLY A 285 -13.09 -17.98 7.66
N ASN A 286 -11.84 -18.41 7.77
CA ASN A 286 -11.30 -18.90 9.04
C ASN A 286 -11.09 -17.71 10.00
N ALA A 287 -11.32 -17.96 11.30
CA ALA A 287 -11.03 -16.99 12.33
C ALA A 287 -9.50 -16.81 12.47
N VAL A 288 -9.06 -15.56 12.59
CA VAL A 288 -7.68 -15.18 12.91
C VAL A 288 -7.61 -14.58 14.31
N ALA A 289 -6.38 -14.42 14.85
CA ALA A 289 -6.20 -13.75 16.13
C ALA A 289 -6.74 -12.30 16.08
N SER A 290 -7.36 -11.84 17.17
CA SER A 290 -7.86 -10.46 17.24
C SER A 290 -6.72 -9.46 17.13
N ALA A 291 -6.93 -8.42 16.33
CA ALA A 291 -6.03 -7.27 16.23
C ALA A 291 -6.37 -6.13 17.23
N ASP A 292 -7.36 -6.30 18.08
CA ASP A 292 -7.69 -5.35 19.16
C ASP A 292 -6.57 -5.38 20.24
N TYR A 293 -5.47 -4.66 19.96
CA TYR A 293 -4.28 -4.67 20.82
C TYR A 293 -4.41 -3.72 22.00
N ASN A 294 -5.24 -2.70 21.91
CA ASN A 294 -5.51 -1.73 22.97
C ASN A 294 -6.66 -2.16 23.89
N GLN A 295 -7.41 -3.23 23.53
CA GLN A 295 -8.52 -3.84 24.25
C GLN A 295 -9.73 -2.91 24.43
N ASP A 296 -10.01 -2.06 23.44
CA ASP A 296 -11.17 -1.18 23.44
C ASP A 296 -12.42 -1.80 22.79
N SER A 297 -12.34 -3.04 22.33
CA SER A 297 -13.37 -3.82 21.64
C SER A 297 -13.64 -3.38 20.20
N GLN A 298 -12.76 -2.61 19.62
CA GLN A 298 -12.79 -2.21 18.22
C GLN A 298 -11.42 -2.52 17.58
N VAL A 299 -11.39 -2.70 16.28
CA VAL A 299 -10.13 -2.81 15.56
C VAL A 299 -9.99 -1.57 14.69
N SER A 300 -9.00 -0.75 15.00
CA SER A 300 -8.64 0.42 14.21
C SER A 300 -7.87 0.03 12.94
N TYR A 301 -7.79 0.96 11.98
CA TYR A 301 -6.98 0.76 10.79
C TYR A 301 -5.48 0.56 11.12
N ALA A 302 -4.98 1.28 12.14
CA ALA A 302 -3.60 1.12 12.61
C ALA A 302 -3.32 -0.28 13.17
N GLU A 303 -4.27 -0.85 13.90
CA GLU A 303 -4.18 -2.22 14.42
C GLU A 303 -4.28 -3.28 13.32
N ALA A 304 -5.16 -3.09 12.33
CA ALA A 304 -5.23 -3.93 11.14
C ALA A 304 -3.91 -3.89 10.32
N HIS A 305 -3.30 -2.70 10.21
CA HIS A 305 -2.00 -2.52 9.59
C HIS A 305 -0.88 -3.24 10.36
N ALA A 306 -0.87 -3.12 11.69
CA ALA A 306 0.09 -3.82 12.54
C ALA A 306 -0.04 -5.35 12.43
N PHE A 307 -1.29 -5.86 12.36
CA PHE A 307 -1.56 -7.26 12.06
C PHE A 307 -0.94 -7.67 10.72
N ALA A 308 -1.19 -6.88 9.66
CA ALA A 308 -0.68 -7.16 8.32
C ALA A 308 0.86 -7.19 8.28
N LYS A 309 1.55 -6.28 8.96
CA LYS A 309 3.03 -6.26 9.01
C LYS A 309 3.63 -7.56 9.56
N VAL A 310 2.88 -8.30 10.37
CA VAL A 310 3.32 -9.55 10.98
C VAL A 310 2.80 -10.78 10.23
N ASP A 311 1.53 -10.76 9.81
CA ASP A 311 0.84 -11.89 9.20
C ASP A 311 1.30 -12.14 7.75
N GLU A 312 1.49 -11.09 6.99
CA GLU A 312 1.84 -11.14 5.58
C GLU A 312 3.17 -11.85 5.31
N GLU A 313 3.12 -12.92 4.53
CA GLU A 313 4.27 -13.75 4.15
C GLU A 313 4.79 -13.40 2.76
N THR A 314 5.12 -12.11 2.55
CA THR A 314 5.62 -11.58 1.28
C THR A 314 6.91 -10.79 1.46
N THR A 315 7.48 -10.34 0.34
CA THR A 315 8.66 -9.47 0.31
C THR A 315 8.32 -7.99 0.49
N ASP A 316 7.07 -7.63 0.68
CA ASP A 316 6.60 -6.26 0.83
C ASP A 316 7.05 -5.61 2.15
N TRP A 317 7.16 -4.30 2.13
CA TRP A 317 7.47 -3.47 3.31
C TRP A 317 6.31 -2.51 3.57
N PRO A 318 5.22 -2.99 4.18
CA PRO A 318 4.06 -2.15 4.46
C PRO A 318 4.42 -0.93 5.27
N ILE A 319 3.77 0.19 4.95
CA ILE A 319 4.01 1.47 5.60
C ILE A 319 2.70 2.26 5.71
N SER A 320 2.50 2.97 6.82
CA SER A 320 1.39 3.91 6.96
C SER A 320 1.83 5.36 6.74
N THR A 321 0.88 6.26 6.73
CA THR A 321 1.15 7.69 6.59
C THR A 321 1.99 8.24 7.74
N VAL A 322 1.63 7.90 9.00
CA VAL A 322 2.39 8.37 10.16
C VAL A 322 3.81 7.81 10.16
N GLU A 323 3.98 6.56 9.77
CA GLU A 323 5.29 5.92 9.67
C GLU A 323 6.18 6.60 8.61
N ALA A 324 5.62 6.85 7.41
CA ALA A 324 6.34 7.57 6.35
C ALA A 324 6.72 8.99 6.78
N TRP A 325 5.80 9.69 7.47
CA TRP A 325 6.03 11.04 7.97
C TRP A 325 7.11 11.07 9.06
N LEU A 326 7.10 10.13 10.01
CA LEU A 326 8.12 10.00 11.06
C LEU A 326 9.50 9.66 10.49
N GLN A 327 9.57 8.68 9.58
CA GLN A 327 10.83 8.24 8.99
C GLN A 327 11.52 9.34 8.18
N ARG A 328 10.77 10.27 7.55
CA ARG A 328 11.35 11.43 6.87
C ARG A 328 12.11 12.37 7.80
N GLN A 329 11.80 12.38 9.07
CA GLN A 329 12.44 13.25 10.06
C GLN A 329 13.68 12.64 10.71
N VAL A 330 13.99 11.38 10.38
CA VAL A 330 15.11 10.63 10.93
C VAL A 330 16.23 10.55 9.91
N SER A 331 17.40 11.08 10.24
CA SER A 331 18.59 10.94 9.42
C SER A 331 19.16 9.52 9.50
N ASN A 332 19.94 9.11 8.50
CA ASN A 332 20.62 7.79 8.50
C ASN A 332 21.50 7.58 9.76
N ALA A 333 22.14 8.63 10.25
CA ALA A 333 22.96 8.55 11.47
C ALA A 333 22.10 8.33 12.72
N GLU A 334 20.95 8.97 12.81
CA GLU A 334 20.00 8.77 13.90
C GLU A 334 19.36 7.37 13.83
N ALA A 335 18.98 6.91 12.64
CA ALA A 335 18.47 5.55 12.45
C ALA A 335 19.49 4.51 12.94
N ALA A 336 20.77 4.67 12.59
CA ALA A 336 21.83 3.79 13.08
C ALA A 336 21.95 3.79 14.61
N GLN A 337 21.79 4.95 15.27
CA GLN A 337 21.81 5.05 16.73
C GLN A 337 20.57 4.40 17.37
N ILE A 338 19.40 4.58 16.78
CA ILE A 338 18.14 3.93 17.24
C ILE A 338 18.31 2.41 17.23
N LEU A 339 18.89 1.86 16.17
CA LEU A 339 19.09 0.42 16.00
C LEU A 339 20.16 -0.18 16.94
N GLU A 340 20.93 0.63 17.67
CA GLU A 340 21.80 0.22 18.79
C GLU A 340 21.07 0.27 20.14
N THR A 341 19.80 0.67 20.18
CA THR A 341 18.99 0.64 21.41
C THR A 341 18.40 -0.76 21.64
N PRO A 342 18.37 -1.29 22.86
CA PRO A 342 17.71 -2.57 23.14
C PRO A 342 16.24 -2.57 22.71
N ILE A 343 15.81 -3.61 22.01
CA ILE A 343 14.44 -3.72 21.46
C ILE A 343 13.38 -3.59 22.57
N ALA A 344 13.62 -4.22 23.72
CA ALA A 344 12.71 -4.14 24.86
C ALA A 344 12.55 -2.72 25.42
N SER A 345 13.59 -1.89 25.33
CA SER A 345 13.53 -0.48 25.78
C SER A 345 12.59 0.34 24.88
N LEU A 346 12.68 0.16 23.57
CA LEU A 346 11.75 0.78 22.61
C LEU A 346 10.34 0.20 22.77
N GLY A 347 10.21 -1.11 22.97
CA GLY A 347 8.92 -1.75 23.23
C GLY A 347 8.19 -1.22 24.47
N ALA A 348 8.91 -0.75 25.47
CA ALA A 348 8.31 -0.21 26.70
C ALA A 348 7.62 1.17 26.51
N ILE A 349 7.98 1.90 25.47
CA ILE A 349 7.41 3.22 25.14
C ILE A 349 6.52 3.20 23.91
N ALA A 350 6.42 2.05 23.25
CA ALA A 350 5.64 1.85 22.04
C ALA A 350 4.13 1.79 22.33
N ARG A 351 3.31 2.19 21.38
CA ARG A 351 1.84 2.00 21.39
C ARG A 351 1.48 0.50 21.33
N PRO A 352 0.29 0.07 21.76
CA PRO A 352 -0.08 -1.36 21.84
C PRO A 352 0.13 -2.12 20.52
N GLU A 353 -0.28 -1.57 19.40
CA GLU A 353 -0.12 -2.16 18.06
C GLU A 353 1.35 -2.22 17.64
N GLN A 354 2.16 -1.22 17.98
CA GLN A 354 3.61 -1.25 17.74
C GLN A 354 4.30 -2.30 18.62
N GLN A 355 3.88 -2.44 19.89
CA GLN A 355 4.37 -3.51 20.78
C GLN A 355 4.10 -4.90 20.21
N TYR A 356 2.92 -5.10 19.59
CA TYR A 356 2.60 -6.34 18.91
C TYR A 356 3.58 -6.61 17.77
N VAL A 357 3.83 -5.63 16.88
CA VAL A 357 4.77 -5.77 15.77
C VAL A 357 6.18 -6.11 16.27
N LEU A 358 6.72 -5.30 17.21
CA LEU A 358 8.06 -5.51 17.77
C LEU A 358 8.22 -6.91 18.37
N ARG A 359 7.27 -7.34 19.18
CA ARG A 359 7.29 -8.63 19.87
C ARG A 359 7.19 -9.79 18.88
N SER A 360 6.26 -9.70 17.93
CA SER A 360 5.95 -10.79 16.98
C SER A 360 7.04 -10.97 15.95
N LEU A 361 7.57 -9.88 15.37
CA LEU A 361 8.66 -9.96 14.40
C LEU A 361 9.98 -10.38 15.08
N SER A 362 10.26 -9.90 16.31
CA SER A 362 11.42 -10.39 17.07
C SER A 362 11.34 -11.90 17.32
N ALA A 363 10.14 -12.42 17.62
CA ALA A 363 9.95 -13.86 17.80
C ALA A 363 10.12 -14.65 16.49
N LYS A 364 9.54 -14.17 15.35
CA LYS A 364 9.71 -14.78 14.03
C LYS A 364 11.20 -14.82 13.59
N LEU A 365 11.98 -13.82 13.99
CA LEU A 365 13.39 -13.70 13.66
C LEU A 365 14.32 -14.39 14.69
N ALA A 366 13.76 -14.91 15.78
CA ALA A 366 14.50 -15.46 16.92
C ALA A 366 15.49 -14.45 17.56
N PHE A 367 15.11 -13.17 17.62
CA PHE A 367 15.90 -12.10 18.21
C PHE A 367 15.78 -12.07 19.74
N ASP A 368 16.89 -11.78 20.41
CA ASP A 368 16.89 -11.44 21.85
C ASP A 368 16.51 -9.96 22.02
N THR A 369 15.34 -9.72 22.57
CA THR A 369 14.84 -8.35 22.76
C THR A 369 15.58 -7.55 23.83
N ARG A 370 16.39 -8.23 24.69
CA ARG A 370 17.22 -7.57 25.71
C ARG A 370 18.42 -6.84 25.13
N VAL A 371 18.80 -7.16 23.90
CA VAL A 371 19.86 -6.49 23.15
C VAL A 371 19.30 -5.70 21.98
N SER A 372 20.13 -4.93 21.30
CA SER A 372 19.72 -4.11 20.18
C SER A 372 19.48 -4.93 18.89
N TYR A 373 18.79 -4.32 17.92
CA TYR A 373 18.65 -4.90 16.58
C TYR A 373 20.01 -5.14 15.93
N ALA A 374 20.93 -4.17 16.01
CA ALA A 374 22.25 -4.28 15.44
C ALA A 374 23.08 -5.38 16.10
N GLU A 375 22.97 -5.60 17.39
CA GLU A 375 23.67 -6.68 18.09
C GLU A 375 23.12 -8.06 17.70
N ASN A 376 21.78 -8.21 17.56
CA ASN A 376 21.19 -9.44 17.04
C ASN A 376 21.72 -9.78 15.65
N LEU A 377 21.84 -8.80 14.76
CA LEU A 377 22.38 -9.00 13.40
C LEU A 377 23.85 -9.44 13.39
N ARG A 378 24.69 -8.96 14.33
CA ARG A 378 26.10 -9.36 14.41
C ARG A 378 26.29 -10.86 14.64
N SER A 379 25.32 -11.52 15.25
CA SER A 379 25.32 -12.95 15.56
C SER A 379 24.71 -13.84 14.48
N LEU A 380 24.12 -13.25 13.43
CA LEU A 380 23.37 -13.95 12.38
C LEU A 380 24.03 -13.77 11.02
N GLN A 381 23.85 -14.78 10.15
CA GLN A 381 24.13 -14.58 8.73
C GLN A 381 23.02 -13.71 8.13
N PRO A 382 23.36 -12.69 7.30
CA PRO A 382 22.36 -11.89 6.61
C PRO A 382 21.40 -12.80 5.82
N PRO A 383 20.07 -12.53 5.84
CA PRO A 383 19.14 -13.24 4.97
C PRO A 383 19.48 -12.96 3.51
N ALA A 384 19.10 -13.86 2.62
CA ALA A 384 19.15 -13.59 1.19
C ALA A 384 18.21 -12.41 0.87
N ALA A 385 18.62 -11.59 -0.09
CA ALA A 385 17.80 -10.49 -0.59
C ALA A 385 16.48 -11.01 -1.17
N GLU A 386 15.44 -10.17 -1.10
CA GLU A 386 14.11 -10.45 -1.64
C GLU A 386 13.46 -11.75 -1.12
N THR A 387 13.68 -12.02 0.16
CA THR A 387 13.01 -13.12 0.87
C THR A 387 12.02 -12.58 1.90
N VAL A 388 11.02 -13.39 2.26
CA VAL A 388 10.09 -13.08 3.36
C VAL A 388 10.84 -12.79 4.66
N LYS A 389 11.94 -13.52 4.92
CA LYS A 389 12.76 -13.31 6.11
C LYS A 389 13.44 -11.94 6.08
N GLU A 390 13.96 -11.51 4.95
CA GLU A 390 14.53 -10.16 4.77
C GLU A 390 13.47 -9.08 4.97
N ALA A 391 12.25 -9.30 4.47
CA ALA A 391 11.13 -8.39 4.70
C ALA A 391 10.79 -8.26 6.19
N TYR A 392 10.77 -9.36 6.95
CA TYR A 392 10.57 -9.30 8.41
C TYR A 392 11.68 -8.52 9.13
N HIS A 393 12.93 -8.66 8.71
CA HIS A 393 14.02 -7.83 9.23
C HIS A 393 13.76 -6.36 8.98
N LYS A 394 13.36 -6.02 7.75
CA LYS A 394 13.12 -4.62 7.37
C LYS A 394 11.91 -4.02 8.06
N ARG A 395 10.82 -4.78 8.17
CA ARG A 395 9.61 -4.35 8.89
C ARG A 395 9.92 -4.09 10.39
N LEU A 396 10.75 -4.94 11.03
CA LEU A 396 11.19 -4.73 12.41
C LEU A 396 12.09 -3.49 12.54
N GLU A 397 13.05 -3.31 11.64
CA GLU A 397 13.92 -2.12 11.59
C GLU A 397 13.07 -0.83 11.47
N MET A 398 12.13 -0.80 10.51
CA MET A 398 11.23 0.34 10.31
C MET A 398 10.41 0.65 11.57
N GLU A 399 9.87 -0.39 12.23
CA GLU A 399 9.07 -0.21 13.44
C GLU A 399 9.86 0.36 14.62
N LEU A 400 11.10 -0.10 14.81
CA LEU A 400 11.99 0.45 15.84
C LEU A 400 12.25 1.95 15.61
N ILE A 401 12.45 2.32 14.34
CA ILE A 401 12.64 3.72 13.95
C ILE A 401 11.36 4.53 14.21
N ASN A 402 10.18 4.01 13.86
CA ASN A 402 8.89 4.66 14.07
C ASN A 402 8.68 4.99 15.56
N VAL A 403 8.87 4.00 16.43
CA VAL A 403 8.70 4.17 17.89
C VAL A 403 9.64 5.22 18.45
N ALA A 404 10.93 5.16 18.09
CA ALA A 404 11.92 6.11 18.59
C ALA A 404 11.68 7.53 18.06
N ALA A 405 11.29 7.66 16.77
CA ALA A 405 10.98 8.96 16.15
C ALA A 405 9.77 9.62 16.81
N GLU A 406 8.70 8.85 17.06
CA GLU A 406 7.52 9.34 17.77
C GLU A 406 7.87 9.81 19.17
N ALA A 407 8.59 9.02 19.97
CA ALA A 407 9.02 9.37 21.31
C ALA A 407 9.85 10.65 21.34
N LYS A 408 10.85 10.76 20.44
CA LYS A 408 11.69 11.95 20.31
C LYS A 408 10.87 13.19 19.98
N LEU A 409 9.91 13.08 19.06
CA LEU A 409 9.07 14.20 18.66
C LEU A 409 8.22 14.68 19.83
N ARG A 410 7.65 13.78 20.62
CA ARG A 410 6.88 14.10 21.83
C ARG A 410 7.75 14.74 22.91
N GLU A 411 9.01 14.30 23.06
CA GLU A 411 9.97 14.88 24.00
C GLU A 411 10.39 16.30 23.62
N THR A 412 10.63 16.57 22.32
CA THR A 412 10.96 17.92 21.84
C THR A 412 9.80 18.89 22.00
N ASN A 413 8.58 18.38 22.04
CA ASN A 413 7.33 19.08 22.31
C ASN A 413 7.17 20.38 21.50
N VAL A 414 7.54 20.35 20.22
CA VAL A 414 7.25 21.43 19.27
C VAL A 414 5.76 21.37 18.94
N PRO A 415 4.93 22.35 19.38
CA PRO A 415 3.47 22.20 19.37
C PRO A 415 2.89 21.90 17.99
N GLU A 416 3.44 22.52 16.94
CA GLU A 416 2.99 22.32 15.56
C GLU A 416 3.25 20.89 15.09
N GLN A 417 4.43 20.33 15.36
CA GLN A 417 4.78 18.96 14.98
C GLN A 417 3.97 17.92 15.76
N VAL A 418 3.75 18.17 17.06
CA VAL A 418 2.90 17.30 17.89
C VAL A 418 1.46 17.33 17.39
N ALA A 419 0.93 18.49 17.00
CA ALA A 419 -0.41 18.60 16.43
C ALA A 419 -0.57 17.85 15.11
N ILE A 420 0.45 17.89 14.23
CA ILE A 420 0.48 17.09 12.99
C ILE A 420 0.49 15.61 13.32
N LEU A 421 1.38 15.16 14.20
CA LEU A 421 1.44 13.77 14.65
C LEU A 421 0.09 13.28 15.15
N ASP A 422 -0.51 14.01 16.09
CA ASP A 422 -1.79 13.64 16.70
C ASP A 422 -2.92 13.62 15.69
N LYS A 423 -2.92 14.54 14.71
CA LYS A 423 -3.90 14.56 13.62
C LYS A 423 -3.82 13.29 12.77
N ILE A 424 -2.60 12.88 12.37
CA ILE A 424 -2.41 11.69 11.54
C ILE A 424 -2.74 10.42 12.34
N LEU A 425 -2.25 10.31 13.57
CA LEU A 425 -2.54 9.19 14.46
C LEU A 425 -4.05 9.03 14.71
N ASN A 426 -4.77 10.12 14.98
CA ASN A 426 -6.23 10.08 15.15
C ASN A 426 -6.95 9.63 13.87
N CYS A 427 -6.44 9.99 12.69
CA CYS A 427 -6.98 9.50 11.43
C CYS A 427 -6.74 7.98 11.27
N GLU A 428 -5.53 7.50 11.55
CA GLU A 428 -5.17 6.08 11.46
C GLU A 428 -5.84 5.22 12.54
N ALA A 429 -6.21 5.81 13.68
CA ALA A 429 -6.99 5.17 14.75
C ALA A 429 -8.49 5.06 14.42
N GLY A 430 -8.94 5.51 13.26
CA GLY A 430 -10.31 5.33 12.79
C GLY A 430 -10.63 3.86 12.51
N PHE A 431 -11.93 3.57 12.32
CA PHE A 431 -12.46 2.24 12.01
C PHE A 431 -13.70 2.36 11.11
N TRP A 432 -14.12 1.26 10.51
CA TRP A 432 -15.33 1.23 9.67
C TRP A 432 -16.60 1.35 10.53
N GLN A 433 -17.55 2.24 10.10
CA GLN A 433 -18.81 2.53 10.80
C GLN A 433 -20.02 2.47 9.84
#